data_c7a57cb8023b329de99355db37a46a88
#
_entry.id   c7a57cb8023b329de99355db37a46a88
#
_cell.length_a   1.000
_cell.length_b   1.000
_cell.length_c   1.000
_cell.angle_alpha   90.00
_cell.angle_beta   90.00
_cell.angle_gamma   90.00
#
_symmetry.space_group_name_H-M   'P 1'
#
loop_
_entity.id
_entity.type
_entity.pdbx_description
1 polymer ?
#
loop_
_entity_poly.entity_id
_entity_poly.type
_entity_poly.pdbx_seq_one_letter_code
_entity_poly.pdbx_strand_id
1 'polypeptide(L)'
;MEPLILQTASEDAGKRLDAWLAEQTELTRSAVQKLMEEGRVTAAGKPLAKNTRLTGGETVSVELPEPEAVDIVPQNIPLDVVYEDEDVIVVNKPKGLVVHPAPGHPDGTLVNALLYHCGDSLSGINGELRPGIVHRIDRDTSGLIIAAKNDFAHVKLAEQLQDHTLARTYRCIVTGNLREDTGTVNAPIGRCPADRKKMAVVAGGRNAVTHWTVLERYPGVNYVECRLETGRTHQIRVHMAYIGHPILGDTVYGNKKPVPDLQGQCLHAVGLKFIHPRTGELVELTCGLPEEFEKQLKKYRNMA
;
A
#
# COMPACT_ATOMS: atom_id res chain seq x y z
N MET A 1 -10.09 13.04 -25.41
CA MET A 1 -10.26 11.59 -25.77
C MET A 1 -11.61 11.39 -26.42
N GLU A 2 -11.74 10.49 -27.42
CA GLU A 2 -13.06 10.14 -27.97
C GLU A 2 -13.90 9.43 -26.89
N PRO A 3 -15.22 9.68 -26.83
CA PRO A 3 -16.08 9.01 -25.87
C PRO A 3 -16.14 7.50 -26.15
N LEU A 4 -16.15 6.71 -25.09
CA LEU A 4 -16.36 5.27 -25.20
C LEU A 4 -17.84 5.01 -25.48
N ILE A 5 -18.14 4.39 -26.63
CA ILE A 5 -19.51 4.11 -27.05
C ILE A 5 -19.78 2.61 -26.87
N LEU A 6 -20.77 2.27 -26.06
CA LEU A 6 -21.17 0.90 -25.74
C LEU A 6 -22.65 0.70 -26.10
N GLN A 7 -22.97 -0.44 -26.68
CA GLN A 7 -24.34 -0.80 -27.02
C GLN A 7 -24.84 -1.92 -26.09
N THR A 8 -25.97 -1.70 -25.47
CA THR A 8 -26.60 -2.70 -24.58
C THR A 8 -27.34 -3.74 -25.39
N ALA A 9 -27.31 -4.99 -24.97
CA ALA A 9 -28.12 -6.05 -25.56
C ALA A 9 -29.53 -6.09 -24.93
N SER A 10 -30.49 -6.74 -25.60
CA SER A 10 -31.86 -6.89 -25.06
C SER A 10 -31.88 -7.64 -23.72
N GLU A 11 -30.91 -8.53 -23.49
CA GLU A 11 -30.73 -9.30 -22.23
C GLU A 11 -30.19 -8.45 -21.08
N ASP A 12 -29.72 -7.25 -21.35
CA ASP A 12 -29.23 -6.32 -20.32
C ASP A 12 -30.38 -5.50 -19.69
N ALA A 13 -31.60 -5.62 -20.22
CA ALA A 13 -32.77 -4.94 -19.69
C ALA A 13 -32.96 -5.22 -18.18
N GLY A 14 -33.22 -4.16 -17.40
CA GLY A 14 -33.39 -4.23 -15.95
C GLY A 14 -32.10 -4.21 -15.13
N LYS A 15 -30.91 -4.46 -15.73
CA LYS A 15 -29.63 -4.31 -15.05
C LYS A 15 -29.40 -2.86 -14.66
N ARG A 16 -28.69 -2.64 -13.57
CA ARG A 16 -28.25 -1.29 -13.20
C ARG A 16 -27.12 -0.84 -14.11
N LEU A 17 -27.23 0.35 -14.66
CA LEU A 17 -26.27 0.92 -15.58
C LEU A 17 -24.86 1.02 -14.96
N ASP A 18 -24.74 1.43 -13.69
CA ASP A 18 -23.46 1.55 -12.99
C ASP A 18 -22.74 0.19 -12.82
N ALA A 19 -23.48 -0.89 -12.64
CA ALA A 19 -22.91 -2.24 -12.54
C ALA A 19 -22.53 -2.78 -13.93
N TRP A 20 -23.42 -2.61 -14.90
CA TRP A 20 -23.18 -3.06 -16.28
C TRP A 20 -21.97 -2.36 -16.91
N LEU A 21 -21.84 -1.04 -16.75
CA LEU A 21 -20.66 -0.30 -17.25
C LEU A 21 -19.36 -0.78 -16.57
N ALA A 22 -19.39 -1.08 -15.28
CA ALA A 22 -18.20 -1.63 -14.59
C ALA A 22 -17.83 -3.04 -15.06
N GLU A 23 -18.79 -3.83 -15.58
CA GLU A 23 -18.55 -5.14 -16.20
C GLU A 23 -18.00 -5.03 -17.62
N GLN A 24 -18.44 -4.00 -18.37
CA GLN A 24 -18.05 -3.81 -19.77
C GLN A 24 -16.78 -2.96 -19.95
N THR A 25 -16.28 -2.35 -18.89
CA THR A 25 -15.11 -1.46 -18.93
C THR A 25 -14.12 -1.81 -17.81
N GLU A 26 -12.91 -1.27 -17.87
CA GLU A 26 -11.93 -1.38 -16.77
C GLU A 26 -12.24 -0.45 -15.59
N LEU A 27 -13.35 0.30 -15.65
CA LEU A 27 -13.75 1.24 -14.61
C LEU A 27 -14.33 0.54 -13.40
N THR A 28 -13.98 1.02 -12.21
CA THR A 28 -14.67 0.58 -11.00
C THR A 28 -16.08 1.16 -10.97
N ARG A 29 -17.02 0.46 -10.33
CA ARG A 29 -18.40 0.93 -10.16
C ARG A 29 -18.48 2.33 -9.53
N SER A 30 -17.56 2.63 -8.59
CA SER A 30 -17.48 3.97 -7.96
C SER A 30 -17.03 5.04 -8.95
N ALA A 31 -16.10 4.72 -9.85
CA ALA A 31 -15.68 5.63 -10.92
C ALA A 31 -16.81 5.90 -11.88
N VAL A 32 -17.54 4.86 -12.32
CA VAL A 32 -18.74 5.01 -13.16
C VAL A 32 -19.79 5.90 -12.50
N GLN A 33 -20.08 5.70 -11.22
CA GLN A 33 -21.04 6.53 -10.49
C GLN A 33 -20.62 8.01 -10.44
N LYS A 34 -19.32 8.29 -10.27
CA LYS A 34 -18.79 9.64 -10.31
C LYS A 34 -18.98 10.27 -11.69
N LEU A 35 -18.67 9.54 -12.78
CA LEU A 35 -18.89 10.01 -14.16
C LEU A 35 -20.38 10.30 -14.44
N MET A 36 -21.28 9.48 -13.87
CA MET A 36 -22.72 9.71 -13.98
C MET A 36 -23.18 10.96 -13.22
N GLU A 37 -22.65 11.21 -12.01
CA GLU A 37 -22.91 12.43 -11.22
C GLU A 37 -22.38 13.69 -11.91
N GLU A 38 -21.28 13.58 -12.66
CA GLU A 38 -20.69 14.65 -13.47
C GLU A 38 -21.41 14.83 -14.83
N GLY A 39 -22.43 14.00 -15.12
CA GLY A 39 -23.17 14.07 -16.39
C GLY A 39 -22.42 13.54 -17.62
N ARG A 40 -21.29 12.85 -17.43
CA ARG A 40 -20.41 12.31 -18.47
C ARG A 40 -20.85 10.96 -19.02
N VAL A 41 -21.92 10.39 -18.49
CA VAL A 41 -22.54 9.15 -19.01
C VAL A 41 -23.89 9.53 -19.61
N THR A 42 -24.03 9.34 -20.92
CA THR A 42 -25.24 9.78 -21.66
C THR A 42 -25.83 8.66 -22.51
N ALA A 43 -27.12 8.70 -22.76
CA ALA A 43 -27.78 7.95 -23.84
C ALA A 43 -28.64 8.90 -24.67
N ALA A 44 -28.54 8.79 -25.98
CA ALA A 44 -29.18 9.73 -26.92
C ALA A 44 -28.93 11.21 -26.56
N GLY A 45 -27.71 11.52 -26.08
CA GLY A 45 -27.31 12.88 -25.69
C GLY A 45 -27.87 13.38 -24.35
N LYS A 46 -28.58 12.55 -23.58
CA LYS A 46 -29.11 12.92 -22.25
C LYS A 46 -28.33 12.27 -21.13
N PRO A 47 -27.91 13.00 -20.08
CA PRO A 47 -27.23 12.45 -18.92
C PRO A 47 -28.09 11.40 -18.20
N LEU A 48 -27.44 10.31 -17.77
CA LEU A 48 -28.08 9.20 -17.07
C LEU A 48 -27.75 9.25 -15.58
N ALA A 49 -28.78 9.11 -14.73
CA ALA A 49 -28.62 9.13 -13.27
C ALA A 49 -28.05 7.80 -12.76
N LYS A 50 -27.33 7.84 -11.61
CA LYS A 50 -26.64 6.67 -11.02
C LYS A 50 -27.54 5.47 -10.67
N ASN A 51 -28.83 5.66 -10.58
CA ASN A 51 -29.83 4.61 -10.32
C ASN A 51 -30.56 4.15 -11.58
N THR A 52 -30.16 4.62 -12.77
CA THR A 52 -30.72 4.24 -14.06
C THR A 52 -30.62 2.72 -14.26
N ARG A 53 -31.73 2.14 -14.75
CA ARG A 53 -31.75 0.75 -15.22
C ARG A 53 -31.82 0.75 -16.75
N LEU A 54 -31.12 -0.18 -17.36
CA LEU A 54 -31.11 -0.37 -18.80
C LEU A 54 -32.45 -0.86 -19.29
N THR A 55 -32.88 -0.39 -20.48
CA THR A 55 -34.08 -0.87 -21.15
C THR A 55 -33.76 -1.93 -22.20
N GLY A 56 -32.49 -2.04 -22.60
CA GLY A 56 -31.99 -2.94 -23.63
C GLY A 56 -32.02 -2.32 -25.04
N GLY A 57 -30.94 -2.45 -25.78
CA GLY A 57 -30.77 -1.90 -27.13
C GLY A 57 -30.37 -0.42 -27.16
N GLU A 58 -30.09 0.22 -26.00
CA GLU A 58 -29.64 1.61 -26.00
C GLU A 58 -28.13 1.71 -26.25
N THR A 59 -27.74 2.83 -26.89
CA THR A 59 -26.33 3.22 -27.02
C THR A 59 -25.97 4.17 -25.89
N VAL A 60 -25.00 3.73 -25.04
CA VAL A 60 -24.47 4.51 -23.92
C VAL A 60 -23.14 5.10 -24.33
N SER A 61 -22.98 6.40 -24.16
CA SER A 61 -21.71 7.11 -24.36
C SER A 61 -21.12 7.49 -23.01
N VAL A 62 -19.85 7.15 -22.79
CA VAL A 62 -19.09 7.47 -21.58
C VAL A 62 -17.94 8.38 -21.97
N GLU A 63 -17.99 9.62 -21.52
CA GLU A 63 -16.92 10.58 -21.69
C GLU A 63 -15.94 10.43 -20.50
N LEU A 64 -14.76 9.88 -20.79
CA LEU A 64 -13.71 9.80 -19.78
C LEU A 64 -13.09 11.19 -19.61
N PRO A 65 -12.92 11.69 -18.37
CA PRO A 65 -12.14 12.89 -18.15
C PRO A 65 -10.73 12.64 -18.68
N GLU A 66 -10.15 13.66 -19.28
CA GLU A 66 -8.69 13.62 -19.48
C GLU A 66 -8.06 13.34 -18.11
N PRO A 67 -7.04 12.49 -18.03
CA PRO A 67 -6.29 12.34 -16.81
C PRO A 67 -5.84 13.75 -16.42
N GLU A 68 -6.35 14.28 -15.32
CA GLU A 68 -5.71 15.45 -14.71
C GLU A 68 -4.29 14.98 -14.41
N ALA A 69 -3.33 15.51 -15.17
CA ALA A 69 -1.94 15.38 -14.84
C ALA A 69 -1.80 15.99 -13.44
N VAL A 70 -1.84 15.17 -12.40
CA VAL A 70 -1.45 15.59 -11.06
C VAL A 70 0.05 15.68 -11.14
N ASP A 71 0.55 16.83 -11.61
CA ASP A 71 1.97 17.13 -11.60
C ASP A 71 2.45 17.03 -10.16
N ILE A 72 3.08 15.91 -9.84
CA ILE A 72 3.71 15.75 -8.53
C ILE A 72 4.94 16.64 -8.54
N VAL A 73 4.86 17.75 -7.84
CA VAL A 73 5.93 18.73 -7.77
C VAL A 73 7.10 18.16 -6.96
N PRO A 74 8.33 18.14 -7.51
CA PRO A 74 9.54 17.80 -6.75
C PRO A 74 9.70 18.70 -5.52
N GLN A 75 9.99 18.11 -4.35
CA GLN A 75 10.17 18.84 -3.11
C GLN A 75 11.46 18.44 -2.41
N ASN A 76 12.23 19.42 -1.95
CA ASN A 76 13.48 19.21 -1.22
C ASN A 76 13.16 18.69 0.22
N ILE A 77 12.80 17.42 0.31
CA ILE A 77 12.60 16.71 1.57
C ILE A 77 13.83 15.83 1.79
N PRO A 78 14.55 15.95 2.93
CA PRO A 78 15.72 15.14 3.21
C PRO A 78 15.42 13.63 3.14
N LEU A 79 16.27 12.89 2.43
CA LEU A 79 16.22 11.43 2.34
C LEU A 79 17.44 10.82 3.04
N ASP A 80 17.18 9.80 3.88
CA ASP A 80 18.22 8.92 4.41
C ASP A 80 18.46 7.81 3.39
N VAL A 81 19.39 8.04 2.44
CA VAL A 81 19.73 7.10 1.36
C VAL A 81 20.67 6.04 1.89
N VAL A 82 20.24 4.78 1.86
CA VAL A 82 21.03 3.61 2.33
C VAL A 82 21.80 2.96 1.20
N TYR A 83 21.25 2.99 -0.02
CA TYR A 83 21.87 2.46 -1.23
C TYR A 83 21.32 3.19 -2.45
N GLU A 84 22.18 3.50 -3.39
CA GLU A 84 21.76 4.12 -4.66
C GLU A 84 22.77 3.79 -5.77
N ASP A 85 22.24 3.53 -6.97
CA ASP A 85 22.99 3.43 -8.23
C ASP A 85 22.17 3.98 -9.40
N GLU A 86 22.47 3.55 -10.64
CA GLU A 86 21.74 3.99 -11.85
C GLU A 86 20.33 3.37 -11.97
N ASP A 87 20.07 2.24 -11.32
CA ASP A 87 18.86 1.46 -11.49
C ASP A 87 17.90 1.59 -10.31
N VAL A 88 18.42 1.66 -9.09
CA VAL A 88 17.60 1.63 -7.87
C VAL A 88 18.05 2.63 -6.82
N ILE A 89 17.13 3.04 -5.98
CA ILE A 89 17.41 3.79 -4.76
C ILE A 89 16.68 3.13 -3.58
N VAL A 90 17.38 2.93 -2.47
CA VAL A 90 16.83 2.42 -1.21
C VAL A 90 16.99 3.48 -0.14
N VAL A 91 15.89 3.87 0.46
CA VAL A 91 15.87 4.88 1.53
C VAL A 91 15.33 4.30 2.84
N ASN A 92 15.84 4.80 3.95
CA ASN A 92 15.29 4.54 5.27
C ASN A 92 14.22 5.61 5.58
N LYS A 93 12.98 5.29 5.26
CA LYS A 93 11.84 6.21 5.40
C LYS A 93 11.56 6.51 6.88
N PRO A 94 11.47 7.77 7.31
CA PRO A 94 11.03 8.11 8.66
C PRO A 94 9.53 7.82 8.85
N LYS A 95 9.08 7.72 10.10
CA LYS A 95 7.65 7.75 10.43
C LYS A 95 7.03 9.11 10.06
N GLY A 96 5.73 9.12 9.84
CA GLY A 96 4.97 10.30 9.46
C GLY A 96 5.01 10.62 7.96
N LEU A 97 6.02 10.16 7.22
CA LEU A 97 6.14 10.38 5.78
C LEU A 97 5.26 9.40 5.00
N VAL A 98 4.31 9.93 4.22
CA VAL A 98 3.48 9.16 3.28
C VAL A 98 4.30 8.79 2.06
N VAL A 99 4.10 7.59 1.49
CA VAL A 99 4.92 7.14 0.35
C VAL A 99 4.54 7.87 -0.95
N HIS A 100 3.27 8.04 -1.25
CA HIS A 100 2.79 8.68 -2.49
C HIS A 100 1.56 9.53 -2.21
N PRO A 101 1.27 10.54 -3.04
CA PRO A 101 0.10 11.39 -2.88
C PRO A 101 -1.20 10.61 -2.76
N ALA A 102 -2.06 11.06 -1.86
CA ALA A 102 -3.36 10.46 -1.59
C ALA A 102 -4.32 11.54 -1.06
N PRO A 103 -5.65 11.29 -1.05
CA PRO A 103 -6.60 12.23 -0.43
C PRO A 103 -6.20 12.60 0.99
N GLY A 104 -6.02 13.91 1.26
CA GLY A 104 -5.54 14.46 2.52
C GLY A 104 -4.01 14.61 2.63
N HIS A 105 -3.25 14.14 1.65
CA HIS A 105 -1.80 14.31 1.53
C HIS A 105 -1.44 14.46 0.04
N PRO A 106 -1.73 15.61 -0.58
CA PRO A 106 -1.49 15.83 -2.01
C PRO A 106 0.00 15.98 -2.33
N ASP A 107 0.80 16.39 -1.36
CA ASP A 107 2.23 16.64 -1.43
C ASP A 107 2.94 16.24 -0.12
N GLY A 108 4.22 16.60 0.03
CA GLY A 108 5.02 16.25 1.21
C GLY A 108 5.25 14.75 1.34
N THR A 109 5.29 14.00 0.24
CA THR A 109 5.42 12.55 0.24
C THR A 109 6.82 12.09 -0.15
N LEU A 110 7.11 10.80 0.06
CA LEU A 110 8.38 10.21 -0.40
C LEU A 110 8.57 10.37 -1.91
N VAL A 111 7.50 10.27 -2.71
CA VAL A 111 7.57 10.48 -4.16
C VAL A 111 8.00 11.90 -4.50
N ASN A 112 7.49 12.93 -3.79
CA ASN A 112 7.95 14.31 -4.00
C ASN A 112 9.45 14.46 -3.70
N ALA A 113 9.94 13.80 -2.64
CA ALA A 113 11.35 13.79 -2.29
C ALA A 113 12.21 13.05 -3.32
N LEU A 114 11.77 11.89 -3.79
CA LEU A 114 12.46 11.10 -4.80
C LEU A 114 12.54 11.84 -6.14
N LEU A 115 11.48 12.51 -6.57
CA LEU A 115 11.49 13.36 -7.77
C LEU A 115 12.49 14.50 -7.67
N TYR A 116 12.62 15.11 -6.49
CA TYR A 116 13.63 16.16 -6.28
C TYR A 116 15.05 15.59 -6.30
N HIS A 117 15.28 14.44 -5.68
CA HIS A 117 16.58 13.80 -5.55
C HIS A 117 17.06 13.17 -6.86
N CYS A 118 16.20 12.43 -7.55
CA CYS A 118 16.53 11.66 -8.75
C CYS A 118 16.29 12.45 -10.06
N GLY A 119 15.56 13.56 -10.03
CA GLY A 119 15.16 14.29 -11.24
C GLY A 119 14.36 13.40 -12.20
N ASP A 120 14.70 13.46 -13.48
CA ASP A 120 14.03 12.74 -14.55
C ASP A 120 14.35 11.22 -14.61
N SER A 121 15.14 10.70 -13.66
CA SER A 121 15.60 9.32 -13.69
C SER A 121 14.65 8.32 -13.02
N LEU A 122 13.47 8.73 -12.51
CA LEU A 122 12.51 7.80 -11.92
C LEU A 122 11.66 7.11 -12.98
N SER A 123 11.38 5.79 -12.75
CA SER A 123 10.49 5.03 -13.63
C SER A 123 9.07 5.60 -13.66
N GLY A 124 8.51 5.76 -14.85
CA GLY A 124 7.15 6.23 -15.10
C GLY A 124 6.07 5.13 -15.19
N ILE A 125 6.42 3.84 -15.09
CA ILE A 125 5.50 2.71 -15.38
C ILE A 125 4.20 2.76 -14.57
N ASN A 126 4.25 3.17 -13.30
CA ASN A 126 3.04 3.27 -12.45
C ASN A 126 2.28 4.60 -12.63
N GLY A 127 2.57 5.33 -13.72
CA GLY A 127 1.98 6.60 -14.05
C GLY A 127 2.50 7.75 -13.17
N GLU A 128 2.00 8.94 -13.45
CA GLU A 128 2.45 10.20 -12.86
C GLU A 128 2.33 10.27 -11.33
N LEU A 129 1.41 9.49 -10.75
CA LEU A 129 1.15 9.51 -9.30
C LEU A 129 2.13 8.67 -8.47
N ARG A 130 2.92 7.78 -9.06
CA ARG A 130 3.77 6.81 -8.33
C ARG A 130 5.09 6.51 -9.03
N PRO A 131 5.81 7.51 -9.55
CA PRO A 131 7.06 7.27 -10.24
C PRO A 131 8.03 6.48 -9.35
N GLY A 132 8.63 5.44 -9.90
CA GLY A 132 9.60 4.59 -9.24
C GLY A 132 9.07 3.66 -8.13
N ILE A 133 7.85 3.80 -7.66
CA ILE A 133 7.34 3.06 -6.50
C ILE A 133 6.88 1.65 -6.90
N VAL A 134 7.61 0.63 -6.45
CA VAL A 134 7.28 -0.79 -6.66
C VAL A 134 6.54 -1.41 -5.47
N HIS A 135 6.76 -0.91 -4.24
CA HIS A 135 6.02 -1.32 -3.05
C HIS A 135 5.84 -0.14 -2.09
N ARG A 136 5.12 -0.35 -0.99
CA ARG A 136 4.85 0.70 -0.02
C ARG A 136 4.87 0.17 1.42
N ILE A 137 5.19 1.07 2.34
CA ILE A 137 4.99 0.91 3.78
C ILE A 137 4.04 2.01 4.27
N ASP A 138 3.44 1.82 5.44
CA ASP A 138 2.46 2.77 5.97
C ASP A 138 3.12 4.09 6.39
N ARG A 139 2.33 5.16 6.54
CA ARG A 139 2.81 6.48 6.98
C ARG A 139 3.65 6.39 8.25
N ASP A 140 3.10 5.72 9.28
CA ASP A 140 3.72 5.59 10.59
C ASP A 140 4.53 4.28 10.75
N THR A 141 4.90 3.65 9.63
CA THR A 141 5.92 2.59 9.57
C THR A 141 7.20 3.20 9.00
N SER A 142 8.30 3.04 9.71
CA SER A 142 9.64 3.47 9.27
C SER A 142 10.41 2.34 8.62
N GLY A 143 11.57 2.65 8.02
CA GLY A 143 12.53 1.68 7.52
C GLY A 143 12.68 1.62 6.01
N LEU A 144 13.31 0.57 5.54
CA LEU A 144 13.76 0.43 4.17
C LEU A 144 12.61 0.32 3.18
N ILE A 145 12.71 1.14 2.13
CA ILE A 145 11.85 1.10 0.95
C ILE A 145 12.72 1.28 -0.30
N ILE A 146 12.49 0.47 -1.34
CA ILE A 146 13.18 0.54 -2.62
C ILE A 146 12.30 1.20 -3.67
N ALA A 147 12.90 2.04 -4.49
CA ALA A 147 12.29 2.61 -5.68
C ALA A 147 13.16 2.35 -6.92
N ALA A 148 12.52 2.25 -8.08
CA ALA A 148 13.18 2.05 -9.37
C ALA A 148 13.48 3.40 -10.03
N LYS A 149 14.74 3.60 -10.47
CA LYS A 149 15.17 4.82 -11.16
C LYS A 149 14.89 4.78 -12.67
N ASN A 150 14.57 3.62 -13.22
CA ASN A 150 14.18 3.46 -14.62
C ASN A 150 13.18 2.31 -14.81
N ASP A 151 12.58 2.23 -15.99
CA ASP A 151 11.53 1.27 -16.30
C ASP A 151 12.02 -0.17 -16.32
N PHE A 152 13.25 -0.42 -16.74
CA PHE A 152 13.85 -1.75 -16.71
C PHE A 152 13.95 -2.28 -15.27
N ALA A 153 14.49 -1.48 -14.36
CA ALA A 153 14.58 -1.84 -12.95
C ALA A 153 13.19 -2.03 -12.32
N HIS A 154 12.21 -1.19 -12.71
CA HIS A 154 10.84 -1.30 -12.23
C HIS A 154 10.22 -2.65 -12.55
N VAL A 155 10.30 -3.07 -13.82
CA VAL A 155 9.78 -4.39 -14.26
C VAL A 155 10.46 -5.51 -13.49
N LYS A 156 11.80 -5.48 -13.37
CA LYS A 156 12.55 -6.52 -12.67
C LYS A 156 12.24 -6.60 -11.17
N LEU A 157 12.09 -5.46 -10.49
CA LEU A 157 11.69 -5.45 -9.08
C LEU A 157 10.23 -5.90 -8.89
N ALA A 158 9.34 -5.55 -9.82
CA ALA A 158 7.95 -6.01 -9.78
C ALA A 158 7.84 -7.53 -9.96
N GLU A 159 8.63 -8.14 -10.86
CA GLU A 159 8.76 -9.58 -11.01
C GLU A 159 9.20 -10.23 -9.69
N GLN A 160 10.24 -9.71 -9.04
CA GLN A 160 10.76 -10.21 -7.76
C GLN A 160 9.77 -10.05 -6.59
N LEU A 161 8.89 -9.04 -6.63
CA LEU A 161 7.80 -8.92 -5.66
C LEU A 161 6.69 -9.96 -5.90
N GLN A 162 6.49 -10.37 -7.16
CA GLN A 162 5.47 -11.34 -7.55
C GLN A 162 5.92 -12.78 -7.24
N ASP A 163 7.18 -13.11 -7.47
CA ASP A 163 7.77 -14.43 -7.20
C ASP A 163 8.34 -14.58 -5.79
N HIS A 164 8.24 -13.49 -4.98
CA HIS A 164 8.68 -13.41 -3.59
C HIS A 164 10.21 -13.49 -3.38
N THR A 165 11.03 -13.29 -4.41
CA THR A 165 12.50 -13.23 -4.28
C THR A 165 12.97 -11.92 -3.68
N LEU A 166 12.21 -10.81 -3.83
CA LEU A 166 12.42 -9.59 -3.09
C LEU A 166 11.85 -9.75 -1.67
N ALA A 167 12.73 -10.02 -0.70
CA ALA A 167 12.35 -10.26 0.68
C ALA A 167 12.38 -8.97 1.52
N ARG A 168 11.39 -8.84 2.40
CA ARG A 168 11.22 -7.69 3.30
C ARG A 168 11.09 -8.20 4.72
N THR A 169 12.00 -7.76 5.59
CA THR A 169 12.04 -8.13 7.01
C THR A 169 11.65 -6.93 7.86
N TYR A 170 10.74 -7.15 8.78
CA TYR A 170 10.23 -6.13 9.69
C TYR A 170 10.50 -6.53 11.14
N ARG A 171 10.64 -5.53 12.00
CA ARG A 171 10.65 -5.69 13.47
C ARG A 171 9.45 -4.96 14.04
N CYS A 172 8.81 -5.56 15.01
CA CYS A 172 7.69 -4.93 15.72
C CYS A 172 7.65 -5.36 17.19
N ILE A 173 7.00 -4.54 18.01
CA ILE A 173 6.61 -4.93 19.36
C ILE A 173 5.10 -5.20 19.31
N VAL A 174 4.69 -6.41 19.70
CA VAL A 174 3.27 -6.80 19.77
C VAL A 174 2.83 -6.90 21.23
N THR A 175 1.54 -6.63 21.47
CA THR A 175 0.94 -6.71 22.81
C THR A 175 0.47 -8.13 23.12
N GLY A 176 0.49 -8.48 24.41
CA GLY A 176 0.22 -9.85 24.89
C GLY A 176 1.43 -10.75 24.70
N ASN A 177 1.30 -12.00 25.15
CA ASN A 177 2.39 -12.99 25.08
C ASN A 177 2.04 -14.07 24.08
N LEU A 178 2.78 -14.11 22.98
CA LEU A 178 2.73 -15.20 22.01
C LEU A 178 3.19 -16.50 22.70
N ARG A 179 2.45 -17.59 22.52
CA ARG A 179 2.80 -18.88 23.15
C ARG A 179 3.97 -19.57 22.45
N GLU A 180 3.92 -19.55 21.12
CA GLU A 180 4.92 -20.17 20.26
C GLU A 180 6.07 -19.21 19.98
N ASP A 181 7.26 -19.73 19.61
CA ASP A 181 8.40 -18.92 19.22
C ASP A 181 8.34 -18.46 17.77
N THR A 182 7.62 -19.19 16.94
CA THR A 182 7.43 -18.89 15.51
C THR A 182 6.02 -19.21 15.07
N GLY A 183 5.58 -18.60 13.99
CA GLY A 183 4.31 -18.93 13.38
C GLY A 183 4.08 -18.29 12.03
N THR A 184 2.98 -18.67 11.40
CA THR A 184 2.56 -18.15 10.10
C THR A 184 1.09 -17.76 10.17
N VAL A 185 0.78 -16.54 9.75
CA VAL A 185 -0.60 -16.12 9.49
C VAL A 185 -0.82 -16.15 7.98
N ASN A 186 -1.59 -17.13 7.52
CA ASN A 186 -2.05 -17.24 6.13
C ASN A 186 -3.55 -16.98 6.12
N ALA A 187 -3.92 -15.71 5.93
CA ALA A 187 -5.31 -15.27 6.02
C ALA A 187 -5.58 -14.12 5.04
N PRO A 188 -6.64 -14.21 4.20
CA PRO A 188 -6.88 -13.23 3.14
C PRO A 188 -7.31 -11.87 3.71
N ILE A 189 -6.76 -10.79 3.14
CA ILE A 189 -7.02 -9.42 3.58
C ILE A 189 -7.85 -8.67 2.54
N GLY A 190 -8.89 -7.99 3.02
CA GLY A 190 -9.75 -7.09 2.24
C GLY A 190 -10.19 -5.88 3.04
N ARG A 191 -11.04 -5.04 2.44
CA ARG A 191 -11.66 -3.92 3.15
C ARG A 191 -12.59 -4.43 4.25
N CYS A 192 -12.48 -3.84 5.44
CA CYS A 192 -13.37 -4.21 6.55
C CYS A 192 -14.83 -3.86 6.20
N PRO A 193 -15.78 -4.81 6.26
CA PRO A 193 -17.18 -4.53 5.93
C PRO A 193 -17.82 -3.47 6.84
N ALA A 194 -17.44 -3.46 8.13
CA ALA A 194 -17.97 -2.53 9.13
C ALA A 194 -17.35 -1.13 9.08
N ASP A 195 -16.09 -1.02 8.59
CA ASP A 195 -15.38 0.25 8.48
C ASP A 195 -14.46 0.23 7.26
N ARG A 196 -14.94 0.75 6.14
CA ARG A 196 -14.22 0.74 4.85
C ARG A 196 -12.90 1.51 4.85
N LYS A 197 -12.60 2.29 5.89
CA LYS A 197 -11.29 2.94 6.09
C LYS A 197 -10.23 1.96 6.60
N LYS A 198 -10.64 0.80 7.12
CA LYS A 198 -9.78 -0.25 7.65
C LYS A 198 -9.69 -1.45 6.72
N MET A 199 -8.63 -2.23 6.93
CA MET A 199 -8.48 -3.57 6.37
C MET A 199 -8.84 -4.62 7.43
N ALA A 200 -9.20 -5.81 6.99
CA ALA A 200 -9.50 -6.93 7.90
C ALA A 200 -9.20 -8.26 7.22
N VAL A 201 -9.06 -9.31 7.99
CA VAL A 201 -9.14 -10.67 7.47
C VAL A 201 -10.62 -10.95 7.11
N VAL A 202 -10.88 -11.20 5.83
CA VAL A 202 -12.25 -11.41 5.31
C VAL A 202 -12.25 -12.50 4.26
N ALA A 203 -13.32 -13.29 4.22
CA ALA A 203 -13.56 -14.24 3.13
C ALA A 203 -13.65 -13.47 1.79
N GLY A 204 -12.98 -13.99 0.74
CA GLY A 204 -12.88 -13.30 -0.56
C GLY A 204 -11.87 -12.15 -0.61
N GLY A 205 -11.12 -11.90 0.46
CA GLY A 205 -9.98 -10.99 0.45
C GLY A 205 -8.82 -11.52 -0.42
N ARG A 206 -7.81 -10.69 -0.66
CA ARG A 206 -6.62 -11.08 -1.41
C ARG A 206 -5.70 -11.92 -0.53
N ASN A 207 -5.11 -12.98 -1.07
CA ASN A 207 -4.17 -13.83 -0.35
C ASN A 207 -3.08 -12.99 0.34
N ALA A 208 -2.81 -13.32 1.62
CA ALA A 208 -1.82 -12.64 2.44
C ALA A 208 -1.16 -13.63 3.40
N VAL A 209 0.19 -13.63 3.41
CA VAL A 209 1.00 -14.53 4.23
C VAL A 209 2.08 -13.73 4.96
N THR A 210 2.11 -13.88 6.29
CA THR A 210 3.09 -13.27 7.19
C THR A 210 3.68 -14.34 8.09
N HIS A 211 5.00 -14.54 8.02
CA HIS A 211 5.76 -15.36 8.97
C HIS A 211 6.24 -14.47 10.10
N TRP A 212 6.22 -14.99 11.33
CA TRP A 212 6.74 -14.27 12.48
C TRP A 212 7.60 -15.16 13.37
N THR A 213 8.58 -14.54 14.03
CA THR A 213 9.49 -15.16 15.00
C THR A 213 9.63 -14.25 16.20
N VAL A 214 9.45 -14.78 17.41
CA VAL A 214 9.70 -14.06 18.65
C VAL A 214 11.21 -13.97 18.88
N LEU A 215 11.70 -12.75 19.03
CA LEU A 215 13.10 -12.49 19.31
C LEU A 215 13.36 -12.37 20.81
N GLU A 216 12.48 -11.65 21.51
CA GLU A 216 12.56 -11.41 22.93
C GLU A 216 11.14 -11.40 23.53
N ARG A 217 11.02 -11.92 24.75
CA ARG A 217 9.77 -11.99 25.51
C ARG A 217 9.85 -11.09 26.74
N TYR A 218 8.79 -10.31 26.95
CA TYR A 218 8.67 -9.43 28.11
C TYR A 218 7.28 -9.52 28.72
N PRO A 219 7.08 -9.12 30.00
CA PRO A 219 5.76 -9.08 30.59
C PRO A 219 4.76 -8.24 29.74
N GLY A 220 3.77 -8.92 29.17
CA GLY A 220 2.70 -8.29 28.38
C GLY A 220 3.04 -7.84 26.97
N VAL A 221 4.25 -8.04 26.47
CA VAL A 221 4.65 -7.75 25.09
C VAL A 221 5.72 -8.73 24.58
N ASN A 222 5.81 -8.86 23.24
CA ASN A 222 6.91 -9.57 22.61
C ASN A 222 7.57 -8.70 21.53
N TYR A 223 8.90 -8.79 21.41
CA TYR A 223 9.66 -8.26 20.29
C TYR A 223 9.73 -9.33 19.21
N VAL A 224 9.25 -8.99 18.01
CA VAL A 224 8.96 -9.95 16.95
C VAL A 224 9.59 -9.51 15.63
N GLU A 225 10.15 -10.47 14.92
CA GLU A 225 10.50 -10.33 13.51
C GLU A 225 9.34 -10.84 12.63
N CYS A 226 8.99 -10.10 11.60
CA CYS A 226 8.01 -10.49 10.60
C CYS A 226 8.64 -10.53 9.21
N ARG A 227 8.39 -11.60 8.45
CA ARG A 227 8.76 -11.73 7.04
C ARG A 227 7.52 -11.88 6.18
N LEU A 228 7.49 -11.15 5.07
CA LEU A 228 6.34 -11.10 4.19
C LEU A 228 6.57 -11.90 2.90
N GLU A 229 5.65 -12.80 2.56
CA GLU A 229 5.53 -13.29 1.19
C GLU A 229 4.74 -12.28 0.33
N THR A 230 3.65 -11.77 0.85
CA THR A 230 2.77 -10.79 0.19
C THR A 230 2.89 -9.40 0.81
N GLY A 231 2.42 -8.35 0.12
CA GLY A 231 2.48 -6.96 0.61
C GLY A 231 1.11 -6.27 0.54
N ARG A 232 0.11 -6.74 1.31
CA ARG A 232 -1.20 -6.09 1.34
C ARG A 232 -1.18 -4.87 2.28
N THR A 233 -2.08 -3.92 2.02
CA THR A 233 -2.24 -2.73 2.87
C THR A 233 -2.43 -3.13 4.34
N HIS A 234 -1.61 -2.57 5.24
CA HIS A 234 -1.62 -2.84 6.68
C HIS A 234 -1.40 -4.32 7.07
N GLN A 235 -0.79 -5.15 6.20
CA GLN A 235 -0.81 -6.61 6.34
C GLN A 235 -0.33 -7.09 7.73
N ILE A 236 0.87 -6.71 8.18
CA ILE A 236 1.41 -7.15 9.48
C ILE A 236 0.49 -6.68 10.61
N ARG A 237 0.02 -5.45 10.56
CA ARG A 237 -0.88 -4.85 11.55
C ARG A 237 -2.19 -5.64 11.69
N VAL A 238 -2.80 -5.96 10.54
CA VAL A 238 -4.05 -6.76 10.48
C VAL A 238 -3.80 -8.19 10.95
N HIS A 239 -2.74 -8.84 10.48
CA HIS A 239 -2.45 -10.23 10.83
C HIS A 239 -2.12 -10.40 12.32
N MET A 240 -1.28 -9.52 12.89
CA MET A 240 -0.96 -9.59 14.32
C MET A 240 -2.20 -9.29 15.18
N ALA A 241 -3.04 -8.34 14.79
CA ALA A 241 -4.33 -8.10 15.46
C ALA A 241 -5.29 -9.30 15.33
N TYR A 242 -5.34 -9.94 14.16
CA TYR A 242 -6.19 -11.11 13.92
C TYR A 242 -5.87 -12.29 14.83
N ILE A 243 -4.57 -12.51 15.13
CA ILE A 243 -4.16 -13.54 16.08
C ILE A 243 -4.20 -13.10 17.56
N GLY A 244 -4.75 -11.90 17.84
CA GLY A 244 -4.93 -11.39 19.22
C GLY A 244 -3.72 -10.62 19.78
N HIS A 245 -2.71 -10.35 18.98
CA HIS A 245 -1.46 -9.69 19.37
C HIS A 245 -1.19 -8.41 18.56
N PRO A 246 -2.06 -7.36 18.63
CA PRO A 246 -1.88 -6.16 17.85
C PRO A 246 -0.55 -5.46 18.18
N ILE A 247 -0.04 -4.70 17.21
CA ILE A 247 1.21 -3.97 17.35
C ILE A 247 1.06 -2.87 18.40
N LEU A 248 2.06 -2.71 19.25
CA LEU A 248 2.14 -1.64 20.25
C LEU A 248 2.01 -0.26 19.57
N GLY A 249 1.15 0.59 20.10
CA GLY A 249 0.91 1.94 19.56
C GLY A 249 0.00 1.99 18.32
N ASP A 250 -0.46 0.85 17.80
CA ASP A 250 -1.43 0.83 16.70
C ASP A 250 -2.83 1.19 17.21
N THR A 251 -3.25 2.44 17.00
CA THR A 251 -4.56 2.94 17.43
C THR A 251 -5.71 2.53 16.50
N VAL A 252 -5.40 1.93 15.35
CA VAL A 252 -6.40 1.47 14.37
C VAL A 252 -6.82 0.02 14.65
N TYR A 253 -5.84 -0.86 14.89
CA TYR A 253 -6.06 -2.30 15.06
C TYR A 253 -5.82 -2.80 16.50
N GLY A 254 -5.25 -1.98 17.35
CA GLY A 254 -4.95 -2.28 18.74
C GLY A 254 -5.66 -1.35 19.73
N ASN A 255 -4.92 -0.95 20.75
CA ASN A 255 -5.42 -0.04 21.79
C ASN A 255 -5.57 1.37 21.21
N LYS A 256 -6.75 1.97 21.38
CA LYS A 256 -7.03 3.35 20.91
C LYS A 256 -6.20 4.43 21.64
N LYS A 257 -5.64 4.13 22.80
CA LYS A 257 -4.79 5.07 23.53
C LYS A 257 -3.39 5.10 22.94
N PRO A 258 -2.86 6.27 22.58
CA PRO A 258 -1.48 6.43 22.14
C PRO A 258 -0.50 5.92 23.20
N VAL A 259 0.63 5.42 22.77
CA VAL A 259 1.75 5.07 23.65
C VAL A 259 2.67 6.30 23.76
N PRO A 260 3.02 6.75 24.96
CA PRO A 260 3.95 7.88 25.13
C PRO A 260 5.28 7.62 24.39
N ASP A 261 5.83 8.66 23.81
CA ASP A 261 7.12 8.64 23.08
C ASP A 261 7.16 7.67 21.89
N LEU A 262 5.98 7.35 21.32
CA LEU A 262 5.86 6.49 20.14
C LEU A 262 4.83 7.06 19.17
N GLN A 263 5.26 7.41 17.98
CA GLN A 263 4.35 7.83 16.89
C GLN A 263 3.76 6.60 16.20
N GLY A 264 2.44 6.39 16.32
CA GLY A 264 1.74 5.29 15.64
C GLY A 264 2.24 3.90 16.07
N GLN A 265 2.20 2.93 15.17
CA GLN A 265 2.59 1.53 15.41
C GLN A 265 4.10 1.35 15.57
N CYS A 266 4.52 0.55 16.55
CA CYS A 266 5.91 0.13 16.74
C CYS A 266 6.28 -0.93 15.71
N LEU A 267 6.48 -0.50 14.45
CA LEU A 267 6.75 -1.33 13.28
C LEU A 267 7.81 -0.66 12.41
N HIS A 268 8.84 -1.42 12.04
CA HIS A 268 10.00 -0.93 11.29
C HIS A 268 10.45 -1.96 10.25
N ALA A 269 10.66 -1.53 9.01
CA ALA A 269 11.20 -2.33 7.91
C ALA A 269 12.74 -2.37 8.03
N VAL A 270 13.27 -3.34 8.78
CA VAL A 270 14.68 -3.40 9.15
C VAL A 270 15.56 -3.98 8.07
N GLY A 271 15.01 -4.78 7.16
CA GLY A 271 15.81 -5.50 6.16
C GLY A 271 15.12 -5.59 4.82
N LEU A 272 15.93 -5.46 3.79
CA LEU A 272 15.54 -5.61 2.39
C LEU A 272 16.58 -6.47 1.67
N LYS A 273 16.11 -7.47 0.91
CA LYS A 273 16.94 -8.36 0.11
C LYS A 273 16.36 -8.49 -1.28
N PHE A 274 17.15 -8.26 -2.31
CA PHE A 274 16.72 -8.32 -3.70
C PHE A 274 17.88 -8.72 -4.62
N ILE A 275 17.53 -9.20 -5.81
CA ILE A 275 18.51 -9.40 -6.89
C ILE A 275 18.61 -8.09 -7.66
N HIS A 276 19.81 -7.56 -7.79
CA HIS A 276 20.02 -6.31 -8.52
C HIS A 276 19.53 -6.44 -9.97
N PRO A 277 18.66 -5.52 -10.45
CA PRO A 277 18.02 -5.64 -11.76
C PRO A 277 18.98 -5.84 -12.94
N ARG A 278 20.13 -5.18 -12.93
CA ARG A 278 21.10 -5.18 -14.02
C ARG A 278 22.21 -6.20 -13.84
N THR A 279 22.80 -6.25 -12.64
CA THR A 279 23.97 -7.12 -12.41
C THR A 279 23.60 -8.57 -12.08
N GLY A 280 22.38 -8.82 -11.62
CA GLY A 280 21.94 -10.13 -11.13
C GLY A 280 22.54 -10.52 -9.78
N GLU A 281 23.29 -9.65 -9.13
CA GLU A 281 23.89 -9.89 -7.82
C GLU A 281 22.86 -9.77 -6.70
N LEU A 282 23.06 -10.55 -5.65
CA LEU A 282 22.23 -10.46 -4.45
C LEU A 282 22.66 -9.27 -3.60
N VAL A 283 21.71 -8.36 -3.34
CA VAL A 283 21.88 -7.21 -2.46
C VAL A 283 21.09 -7.44 -1.18
N GLU A 284 21.75 -7.37 -0.04
CA GLU A 284 21.15 -7.46 1.29
C GLU A 284 21.46 -6.18 2.08
N LEU A 285 20.41 -5.47 2.47
CA LEU A 285 20.51 -4.20 3.19
C LEU A 285 19.78 -4.29 4.51
N THR A 286 20.34 -3.66 5.53
CA THR A 286 19.71 -3.51 6.85
C THR A 286 19.85 -2.08 7.35
N CYS A 287 18.92 -1.65 8.20
CA CYS A 287 19.04 -0.38 8.93
C CYS A 287 18.77 -0.58 10.42
N GLY A 288 19.30 0.34 11.24
CA GLY A 288 19.08 0.35 12.68
C GLY A 288 17.63 0.66 13.05
N LEU A 289 17.21 0.27 14.23
CA LEU A 289 15.92 0.64 14.78
C LEU A 289 15.89 2.15 15.08
N PRO A 290 14.76 2.84 14.83
CA PRO A 290 14.64 4.25 15.19
C PRO A 290 14.62 4.45 16.71
N GLU A 291 15.06 5.63 17.17
CA GLU A 291 15.22 5.94 18.60
C GLU A 291 13.97 5.67 19.43
N GLU A 292 12.80 6.02 18.92
CA GLU A 292 11.53 5.78 19.62
C GLU A 292 11.23 4.28 19.79
N PHE A 293 11.62 3.43 18.83
CA PHE A 293 11.51 1.98 18.93
C PHE A 293 12.47 1.42 20.01
N GLU A 294 13.74 1.86 19.98
CA GLU A 294 14.76 1.50 20.97
C GLU A 294 14.35 1.91 22.38
N LYS A 295 13.76 3.10 22.55
CA LYS A 295 13.22 3.54 23.85
C LYS A 295 12.16 2.58 24.39
N GLN A 296 11.24 2.10 23.52
CA GLN A 296 10.23 1.13 23.94
C GLN A 296 10.86 -0.21 24.31
N LEU A 297 11.82 -0.74 23.52
CA LEU A 297 12.54 -1.97 23.87
C LEU A 297 13.26 -1.83 25.20
N LYS A 298 14.02 -0.75 25.41
CA LYS A 298 14.73 -0.49 26.66
C LYS A 298 13.78 -0.44 27.87
N LYS A 299 12.61 0.21 27.69
CA LYS A 299 11.58 0.24 28.75
C LYS A 299 11.16 -1.18 29.16
N TYR A 300 10.85 -2.07 28.21
CA TYR A 300 10.40 -3.43 28.51
C TYR A 300 11.55 -4.33 29.02
N ARG A 301 12.78 -4.17 28.51
CA ARG A 301 13.98 -4.84 29.05
C ARG A 301 14.23 -4.51 30.51
N ASN A 302 13.97 -3.26 30.93
CA ASN A 302 14.12 -2.85 32.31
C ASN A 302 12.98 -3.32 33.24
N MET A 303 11.90 -3.88 32.69
CA MET A 303 10.76 -4.42 33.45
C MET A 303 10.80 -5.94 33.57
N ALA A 304 11.72 -6.60 32.86
CA ALA A 304 11.92 -8.05 32.88
C ALA A 304 12.98 -8.44 33.96
#